data_129afd47076d8f295de23829aaba6353
#
_entry.id   129afd47076d8f295de23829aaba6353
#
_cell.length_a   1.000
_cell.length_b   1.000
_cell.length_c   1.000
_cell.angle_alpha   90.00
_cell.angle_beta   90.00
_cell.angle_gamma   90.00
#
_symmetry.space_group_name_H-M   'P 1'
#
loop_
_entity.id
_entity.type
_entity.pdbx_description
1 polymer ?
#
loop_
_entity_poly.entity_id
_entity_poly.type
_entity_poly.pdbx_seq_one_letter_code
_entity_poly.pdbx_strand_id
1 'polypeptide(L)'
;YTEAYQDLCAALEHRMRRDGKKVLLLTGAGENEGKSSVAANLALALSMRGRHVLLLDLDLRKPALHKIFGLRTAAKNGIGQYLQAEKDAEPPLIFSEKYGISLGLTAPAAHPERLLHSEKLKKLLLAARADERFDYVLLDSPPMLLSADSEALSALSDLSVLVVRQDYT
;
A
#
# COMPACT_ATOMS: atom_id res chain seq x y z
N TYR A 1 21.01 -3.08 -1.65
CA TYR A 1 19.71 -2.45 -1.36
C TYR A 1 19.22 -2.83 0.01
N THR A 2 19.71 -3.90 0.49
CA THR A 2 19.22 -4.50 1.72
C THR A 2 19.53 -3.70 2.97
N GLU A 3 20.74 -3.16 3.12
CA GLU A 3 21.11 -2.40 4.32
C GLU A 3 20.31 -1.12 4.47
N ALA A 4 20.15 -0.37 3.38
CA ALA A 4 19.40 0.90 3.41
C ALA A 4 17.94 0.65 3.82
N TYR A 5 17.32 -0.39 3.28
CA TYR A 5 15.94 -0.72 3.63
C TYR A 5 15.84 -1.27 5.05
N GLN A 6 16.82 -2.04 5.50
CA GLN A 6 16.81 -2.55 6.88
C GLN A 6 16.97 -1.41 7.90
N ASP A 7 17.82 -0.43 7.60
CA ASP A 7 17.96 0.75 8.45
C ASP A 7 16.67 1.57 8.47
N LEU A 8 16.04 1.75 7.31
CA LEU A 8 14.76 2.44 7.21
C LEU A 8 13.68 1.69 8.01
N CYS A 9 13.63 0.38 7.87
CA CYS A 9 12.68 -0.46 8.61
C CYS A 9 12.87 -0.31 10.11
N ALA A 10 14.11 -0.35 10.59
CA ALA A 10 14.39 -0.21 12.01
C ALA A 10 13.88 1.13 12.55
N ALA A 11 14.12 2.22 11.80
CA ALA A 11 13.67 3.55 12.21
C ALA A 11 12.15 3.66 12.19
N LEU A 12 11.51 3.14 11.15
CA LEU A 12 10.04 3.16 11.03
C LEU A 12 9.38 2.31 12.11
N GLU A 13 9.87 1.11 12.34
CA GLU A 13 9.31 0.24 13.37
C GLU A 13 9.43 0.86 14.76
N HIS A 14 10.58 1.44 15.07
CA HIS A 14 10.77 2.11 16.35
C HIS A 14 9.69 3.17 16.58
N ARG A 15 9.46 3.99 15.58
CA ARG A 15 8.47 5.07 15.65
C ARG A 15 7.04 4.52 15.70
N MET A 16 6.71 3.60 14.81
CA MET A 16 5.35 3.08 14.70
C MET A 16 4.95 2.28 15.93
N ARG A 17 5.83 1.42 16.43
CA ARG A 17 5.55 0.60 17.61
C ARG A 17 5.43 1.43 18.89
N ARG A 18 6.31 2.41 19.04
CA ARG A 18 6.25 3.30 20.19
C ARG A 18 4.92 4.01 20.30
N ASP A 19 4.36 4.44 19.17
CA ASP A 19 3.15 5.24 19.10
C ASP A 19 1.89 4.42 18.79
N GLY A 20 2.01 3.08 18.75
CA GLY A 20 0.89 2.21 18.43
C GLY A 20 0.35 2.35 17.02
N LYS A 21 1.20 2.73 16.07
CA LYS A 21 0.84 2.98 14.68
C LYS A 21 1.03 1.72 13.84
N LYS A 22 0.16 1.52 12.86
CA LYS A 22 0.13 0.31 12.05
C LYS A 22 0.03 0.58 10.55
N VAL A 23 -0.72 1.60 10.14
CA VAL A 23 -1.00 1.89 8.73
C VAL A 23 -0.04 2.96 8.23
N LEU A 24 0.76 2.58 7.23
CA LEU A 24 1.79 3.44 6.63
C LEU A 24 1.39 3.77 5.20
N LEU A 25 1.28 5.06 4.91
CA LEU A 25 1.00 5.55 3.56
C LEU A 25 2.30 5.92 2.87
N LEU A 26 2.53 5.36 1.68
CA LEU A 26 3.65 5.76 0.84
C LEU A 26 3.11 6.61 -0.31
N THR A 27 3.66 7.79 -0.44
CA THR A 27 3.26 8.75 -1.45
C THR A 27 4.49 9.33 -2.14
N GLY A 28 4.29 9.93 -3.30
CA GLY A 28 5.35 10.56 -4.06
C GLY A 28 4.92 11.91 -4.61
N ALA A 29 5.89 12.73 -4.96
CA ALA A 29 5.66 14.07 -5.48
C ALA A 29 5.10 14.06 -6.91
N GLY A 30 5.43 13.04 -7.69
CA GLY A 30 5.00 12.92 -9.08
C GLY A 30 4.99 11.48 -9.55
N GLU A 31 4.60 11.29 -10.80
CA GLU A 31 4.61 9.98 -11.42
C GLU A 31 6.06 9.50 -11.61
N ASN A 32 6.24 8.19 -11.63
CA ASN A 32 7.54 7.53 -11.90
C ASN A 32 8.64 7.86 -10.89
N GLU A 33 8.28 8.16 -9.66
CA GLU A 33 9.24 8.42 -8.58
C GLU A 33 9.82 7.13 -7.96
N GLY A 34 9.48 5.97 -8.50
CA GLY A 34 9.93 4.71 -7.92
C GLY A 34 9.20 4.34 -6.65
N LYS A 35 8.10 4.99 -6.36
CA LYS A 35 7.31 4.84 -5.14
C LYS A 35 6.84 3.40 -4.93
N SER A 36 6.31 2.76 -5.97
CA SER A 36 5.81 1.38 -5.87
C SER A 36 6.94 0.40 -5.60
N SER A 37 8.12 0.62 -6.18
CA SER A 37 9.31 -0.18 -5.88
C SER A 37 9.76 0.00 -4.44
N VAL A 38 9.72 1.22 -3.92
CA VAL A 38 10.03 1.49 -2.51
C VAL A 38 9.03 0.79 -1.60
N ALA A 39 7.74 0.87 -1.92
CA ALA A 39 6.70 0.19 -1.14
C ALA A 39 6.93 -1.33 -1.11
N ALA A 40 7.21 -1.93 -2.27
CA ALA A 40 7.49 -3.36 -2.37
C ALA A 40 8.74 -3.75 -1.56
N ASN A 41 9.81 -2.99 -1.72
CA ASN A 41 11.07 -3.28 -1.01
C ASN A 41 10.94 -3.09 0.49
N LEU A 42 10.20 -2.09 0.93
CA LEU A 42 9.94 -1.87 2.35
C LEU A 42 9.13 -3.02 2.95
N ALA A 43 8.09 -3.47 2.23
CA ALA A 43 7.30 -4.62 2.66
C ALA A 43 8.15 -5.89 2.76
N LEU A 44 9.03 -6.13 1.77
CA LEU A 44 9.94 -7.27 1.79
C LEU A 44 10.92 -7.19 2.97
N ALA A 45 11.47 -6.02 3.22
CA ALA A 45 12.41 -5.82 4.32
C ALA A 45 11.75 -6.07 5.68
N LEU A 46 10.51 -5.61 5.86
CA LEU A 46 9.74 -5.88 7.08
C LEU A 46 9.43 -7.38 7.23
N SER A 47 9.08 -8.04 6.12
CA SER A 47 8.83 -9.48 6.12
C SER A 47 10.10 -10.25 6.54
N MET A 48 11.26 -9.83 6.05
CA MET A 48 12.54 -10.44 6.43
C MET A 48 12.88 -10.25 7.91
N ARG A 49 12.28 -9.26 8.55
CA ARG A 49 12.42 -9.05 10.00
C ARG A 49 11.38 -9.84 10.80
N GLY A 50 10.62 -10.71 10.16
CA GLY A 50 9.62 -11.53 10.80
C GLY A 50 8.27 -10.85 10.99
N ARG A 51 8.03 -9.71 10.32
CA ARG A 51 6.76 -9.00 10.43
C ARG A 51 5.77 -9.51 9.40
N HIS A 52 4.50 -9.54 9.78
CA HIS A 52 3.40 -9.86 8.88
C HIS A 52 2.87 -8.57 8.26
N VAL A 53 3.04 -8.42 6.97
CA VAL A 53 2.74 -7.18 6.25
C VAL A 53 1.62 -7.41 5.24
N LEU A 54 0.67 -6.48 5.22
CA LEU A 54 -0.29 -6.35 4.13
C LEU A 54 0.12 -5.14 3.29
N LEU A 55 0.34 -5.35 2.00
CA LEU A 55 0.67 -4.29 1.05
C LEU A 55 -0.49 -4.14 0.07
N LEU A 56 -1.11 -2.96 0.09
CA LEU A 56 -2.27 -2.64 -0.77
C LEU A 56 -1.87 -1.67 -1.87
N ASP A 57 -2.24 -2.00 -3.10
CA ASP A 57 -2.07 -1.09 -4.23
C ASP A 57 -3.32 -0.21 -4.34
N LEU A 58 -3.17 1.06 -3.98
CA LEU A 58 -4.23 2.06 -4.08
C LEU A 58 -3.98 3.06 -5.19
N ASP A 59 -2.98 2.82 -6.04
CA ASP A 59 -2.83 3.55 -7.30
C ASP A 59 -3.74 2.92 -8.35
N LEU A 60 -5.03 3.24 -8.27
CA LEU A 60 -6.07 2.62 -9.08
C LEU A 60 -6.06 3.09 -10.53
N ARG A 61 -5.30 4.11 -10.85
CA ARG A 61 -5.16 4.63 -12.20
C ARG A 61 -4.02 3.95 -12.95
N LYS A 62 -2.86 3.86 -12.30
CA LYS A 62 -1.64 3.26 -12.87
C LYS A 62 -1.02 2.27 -11.89
N PRO A 63 -1.68 1.16 -11.61
CA PRO A 63 -1.16 0.20 -10.65
C PRO A 63 0.14 -0.44 -11.15
N ALA A 64 1.05 -0.71 -10.24
CA ALA A 64 2.37 -1.24 -10.55
C ALA A 64 2.76 -2.48 -9.75
N LEU A 65 2.16 -2.72 -8.59
CA LEU A 65 2.59 -3.82 -7.73
C LEU A 65 2.40 -5.19 -8.39
N HIS A 66 1.33 -5.39 -9.16
CA HIS A 66 1.11 -6.65 -9.87
C HIS A 66 2.25 -6.97 -10.86
N LYS A 67 2.85 -5.93 -11.44
CA LYS A 67 4.01 -6.09 -12.35
C LYS A 67 5.26 -6.41 -11.56
N ILE A 68 5.49 -5.71 -10.46
CA ILE A 68 6.65 -5.89 -9.60
C ILE A 68 6.70 -7.32 -9.04
N PHE A 69 5.56 -7.84 -8.60
CA PHE A 69 5.48 -9.19 -8.04
C PHE A 69 5.20 -10.29 -9.08
N GLY A 70 5.01 -9.91 -10.34
CA GLY A 70 4.76 -10.89 -11.42
C GLY A 70 3.39 -11.59 -11.30
N LEU A 71 2.39 -10.90 -10.77
CA LEU A 71 1.07 -11.47 -10.48
C LEU A 71 -0.03 -10.76 -11.26
N ARG A 72 0.14 -10.62 -12.58
CA ARG A 72 -0.78 -9.85 -13.42
C ARG A 72 -2.19 -10.41 -13.45
N THR A 73 -2.32 -11.73 -13.47
CA THR A 73 -3.64 -12.38 -13.50
C THR A 73 -4.43 -12.12 -12.23
N ALA A 74 -3.77 -12.18 -11.07
CA ALA A 74 -4.43 -11.93 -9.78
C ALA A 74 -4.99 -10.51 -9.68
N ALA A 75 -4.37 -9.55 -10.38
CA ALA A 75 -4.81 -8.16 -10.33
C ALA A 75 -6.14 -7.89 -11.03
N LYS A 76 -6.59 -8.78 -11.92
CA LYS A 76 -7.81 -8.58 -12.70
C LYS A 76 -9.07 -8.43 -11.84
N ASN A 77 -9.11 -9.13 -10.73
CA ASN A 77 -10.19 -9.02 -9.74
C ASN A 77 -9.63 -8.47 -8.44
N GLY A 78 -8.97 -7.34 -8.53
CA GLY A 78 -8.24 -6.75 -7.42
C GLY A 78 -9.06 -5.75 -6.61
N ILE A 79 -8.33 -4.95 -5.86
CA ILE A 79 -8.92 -3.99 -4.91
C ILE A 79 -9.84 -2.98 -5.61
N GLY A 80 -9.41 -2.41 -6.73
CA GLY A 80 -10.25 -1.44 -7.46
C GLY A 80 -11.57 -2.04 -7.90
N GLN A 81 -11.54 -3.26 -8.42
CA GLN A 81 -12.72 -3.97 -8.87
C GLN A 81 -13.62 -4.35 -7.68
N TYR A 82 -13.02 -4.72 -6.56
CA TYR A 82 -13.75 -4.96 -5.31
C TYR A 82 -14.48 -3.69 -4.84
N LEU A 83 -13.81 -2.55 -4.89
CA LEU A 83 -14.41 -1.28 -4.47
C LEU A 83 -15.55 -0.83 -5.39
N GLN A 84 -15.48 -1.18 -6.69
CA GLN A 84 -16.53 -0.88 -7.65
C GLN A 84 -17.77 -1.77 -7.49
N ALA A 85 -17.59 -2.97 -6.98
CA ALA A 85 -18.67 -3.94 -6.89
C ALA A 85 -19.66 -3.54 -5.79
N GLU A 86 -20.94 -3.73 -6.08
CA GLU A 86 -22.00 -3.47 -5.11
C GLU A 86 -22.17 -4.63 -4.13
N LYS A 87 -21.54 -5.75 -4.40
CA LYS A 87 -21.66 -6.95 -3.60
C LYS A 87 -20.85 -6.87 -2.32
N ASP A 88 -21.40 -7.39 -1.26
CA ASP A 88 -20.72 -7.61 -0.01
C ASP A 88 -19.88 -8.90 -0.14
N ALA A 89 -18.62 -8.76 -0.42
CA ALA A 89 -17.70 -9.86 -0.66
C ALA A 89 -16.43 -9.67 0.16
N GLU A 90 -15.66 -10.72 0.31
CA GLU A 90 -14.35 -10.63 0.95
C GLU A 90 -13.38 -9.84 0.09
N PRO A 91 -12.54 -9.00 0.69
CA PRO A 91 -11.50 -8.30 -0.07
C PRO A 91 -10.56 -9.30 -0.77
N PRO A 92 -10.14 -9.00 -2.00
CA PRO A 92 -9.29 -9.90 -2.78
C PRO A 92 -7.83 -9.81 -2.34
N LEU A 93 -7.54 -10.32 -1.17
CA LEU A 93 -6.19 -10.38 -0.63
C LEU A 93 -5.59 -11.74 -0.93
N ILE A 94 -4.34 -11.75 -1.36
CA ILE A 94 -3.60 -12.98 -1.62
C ILE A 94 -2.34 -13.01 -0.77
N PHE A 95 -1.95 -14.20 -0.31
CA PHE A 95 -0.69 -14.37 0.38
C PHE A 95 0.36 -14.91 -0.59
N SER A 96 1.48 -14.21 -0.70
CA SER A 96 2.62 -14.65 -1.49
C SER A 96 3.56 -15.46 -0.60
N GLU A 97 3.59 -16.77 -0.79
CA GLU A 97 4.52 -17.64 -0.06
C GLU A 97 5.97 -17.31 -0.42
N LYS A 98 6.21 -16.93 -1.68
CA LYS A 98 7.55 -16.59 -2.16
C LYS A 98 8.14 -15.40 -1.40
N TYR A 99 7.34 -14.40 -1.10
CA TYR A 99 7.80 -13.18 -0.46
C TYR A 99 7.38 -13.03 1.00
N GLY A 100 6.48 -13.88 1.47
CA GLY A 100 5.99 -13.80 2.85
C GLY A 100 5.15 -12.57 3.13
N ILE A 101 4.44 -12.06 2.12
CA ILE A 101 3.65 -10.83 2.20
C ILE A 101 2.24 -11.09 1.74
N SER A 102 1.25 -10.49 2.42
CA SER A 102 -0.12 -10.43 1.93
C SER A 102 -0.27 -9.23 1.01
N LEU A 103 -0.92 -9.43 -0.12
CA LEU A 103 -1.02 -8.45 -1.19
C LEU A 103 -2.48 -8.16 -1.54
N GLY A 104 -2.80 -6.88 -1.68
CA GLY A 104 -4.02 -6.43 -2.32
C GLY A 104 -3.65 -5.74 -3.62
N LEU A 105 -3.69 -6.48 -4.73
CA LEU A 105 -3.35 -5.99 -6.05
C LEU A 105 -4.58 -5.39 -6.72
N THR A 106 -4.39 -4.70 -7.83
CA THR A 106 -5.49 -4.13 -8.60
C THR A 106 -5.14 -4.05 -10.08
N ALA A 107 -6.17 -4.18 -10.93
CA ALA A 107 -6.12 -3.68 -12.29
C ALA A 107 -6.55 -2.21 -12.28
N PRO A 108 -6.30 -1.46 -13.36
CA PRO A 108 -6.82 -0.09 -13.45
C PRO A 108 -8.33 -0.09 -13.28
N ALA A 109 -8.84 0.90 -12.54
CA ALA A 109 -10.25 1.03 -12.25
C ALA A 109 -10.80 2.35 -12.79
N ALA A 110 -12.07 2.35 -13.18
CA ALA A 110 -12.76 3.57 -13.60
C ALA A 110 -13.06 4.43 -12.38
N HIS A 111 -12.95 5.75 -12.54
CA HIS A 111 -13.22 6.73 -11.48
C HIS A 111 -12.44 6.48 -10.19
N PRO A 112 -11.09 6.38 -10.27
CA PRO A 112 -10.27 6.05 -9.12
C PRO A 112 -10.46 7.03 -7.95
N GLU A 113 -10.64 8.31 -8.21
CA GLU A 113 -10.86 9.33 -7.19
C GLU A 113 -12.13 9.05 -6.37
N ARG A 114 -13.17 8.55 -7.01
CA ARG A 114 -14.41 8.19 -6.31
C ARG A 114 -14.18 7.00 -5.39
N LEU A 115 -13.43 6.01 -5.86
CA LEU A 115 -13.15 4.80 -5.09
C LEU A 115 -12.29 5.10 -3.88
N LEU A 116 -11.33 6.01 -4.01
CA LEU A 116 -10.45 6.39 -2.90
C LEU A 116 -11.20 7.16 -1.80
N HIS A 117 -12.33 7.77 -2.11
CA HIS A 117 -13.18 8.46 -1.14
C HIS A 117 -14.36 7.60 -0.65
N SER A 118 -14.43 6.34 -1.05
CA SER A 118 -15.58 5.50 -0.75
C SER A 118 -15.61 5.01 0.70
N GLU A 119 -16.82 4.81 1.22
CA GLU A 119 -17.01 4.18 2.52
C GLU A 119 -16.49 2.74 2.54
N LYS A 120 -16.56 2.07 1.40
CA LYS A 120 -16.08 0.69 1.27
C LYS A 120 -14.57 0.61 1.51
N LEU A 121 -13.80 1.57 1.00
CA LEU A 121 -12.37 1.64 1.26
C LEU A 121 -12.09 1.95 2.74
N LYS A 122 -12.83 2.86 3.34
CA LYS A 122 -12.70 3.14 4.78
C LYS A 122 -12.90 1.88 5.61
N LYS A 123 -13.94 1.12 5.31
CA LYS A 123 -14.22 -0.14 6.01
C LYS A 123 -13.10 -1.15 5.82
N LEU A 124 -12.57 -1.25 4.60
CA LEU A 124 -11.46 -2.13 4.30
C LEU A 124 -10.23 -1.78 5.15
N LEU A 125 -9.87 -0.50 5.21
CA LEU A 125 -8.70 -0.05 5.96
C LEU A 125 -8.89 -0.16 7.47
N LEU A 126 -10.10 0.09 7.97
CA LEU A 126 -10.40 -0.11 9.39
C LEU A 126 -10.31 -1.59 9.76
N ALA A 127 -10.83 -2.47 8.90
CA ALA A 127 -10.75 -3.91 9.11
C ALA A 127 -9.30 -4.40 9.08
N ALA A 128 -8.50 -3.91 8.14
CA ALA A 128 -7.09 -4.27 8.05
C ALA A 128 -6.30 -3.81 9.27
N ARG A 129 -6.60 -2.61 9.76
CA ARG A 129 -5.98 -2.09 10.99
C ARG A 129 -6.31 -2.96 12.20
N ALA A 130 -7.55 -3.40 12.31
CA ALA A 130 -8.01 -4.24 13.42
C ALA A 130 -7.57 -5.70 13.31
N ASP A 131 -7.11 -6.12 12.15
CA ASP A 131 -6.76 -7.51 11.87
C ASP A 131 -5.42 -7.86 12.52
N GLU A 132 -5.47 -8.68 13.55
CA GLU A 132 -4.27 -9.07 14.31
C GLU A 132 -3.29 -9.94 13.52
N ARG A 133 -3.69 -10.45 12.35
CA ARG A 133 -2.79 -11.19 11.48
C ARG A 133 -1.70 -10.30 10.90
N PHE A 134 -1.92 -9.00 10.81
CA PHE A 134 -0.97 -8.06 10.24
C PHE A 134 -0.33 -7.20 11.31
N ASP A 135 0.99 -7.10 11.26
CA ASP A 135 1.75 -6.15 12.08
C ASP A 135 1.70 -4.76 11.46
N TYR A 136 1.76 -4.69 10.14
CA TYR A 136 1.76 -3.43 9.38
C TYR A 136 0.91 -3.54 8.14
N VAL A 137 0.27 -2.43 7.79
CA VAL A 137 -0.48 -2.26 6.54
C VAL A 137 0.18 -1.11 5.77
N LEU A 138 0.72 -1.43 4.60
CA LEU A 138 1.37 -0.45 3.73
C LEU A 138 0.45 -0.12 2.57
N LEU A 139 0.25 1.17 2.34
CA LEU A 139 -0.62 1.68 1.27
C LEU A 139 0.26 2.32 0.19
N ASP A 140 0.26 1.75 -1.00
CA ASP A 140 0.91 2.35 -2.17
C ASP A 140 -0.11 3.24 -2.86
N SER A 141 0.04 4.56 -2.71
CA SER A 141 -0.94 5.52 -3.18
C SER A 141 -0.57 6.15 -4.51
N PRO A 142 -1.53 6.80 -5.21
CA PRO A 142 -1.17 7.61 -6.37
C PRO A 142 -0.31 8.80 -5.97
N PRO A 143 0.34 9.48 -6.95
CA PRO A 143 1.06 10.73 -6.67
C PRO A 143 0.12 11.73 -6.04
N MET A 144 0.49 12.28 -4.90
CA MET A 144 -0.49 12.91 -4.02
C MET A 144 -0.34 14.41 -3.81
N LEU A 145 0.75 15.02 -4.28
CA LEU A 145 0.97 16.45 -4.01
C LEU A 145 -0.05 17.38 -4.66
N LEU A 146 -0.87 16.85 -5.57
CA LEU A 146 -1.75 17.68 -6.38
C LEU A 146 -3.23 17.27 -6.30
N SER A 147 -3.62 16.41 -5.37
CA SER A 147 -4.99 15.90 -5.36
C SER A 147 -5.61 15.86 -3.98
N ALA A 148 -6.94 16.03 -3.94
CA ALA A 148 -7.74 15.84 -2.74
C ALA A 148 -7.69 14.39 -2.22
N ASP A 149 -7.24 13.45 -3.04
CA ASP A 149 -7.09 12.04 -2.66
C ASP A 149 -6.06 11.86 -1.56
N SER A 150 -5.05 12.74 -1.50
CA SER A 150 -4.01 12.68 -0.48
C SER A 150 -4.57 12.91 0.92
N GLU A 151 -5.49 13.84 1.08
CA GLU A 151 -6.09 14.12 2.37
C GLU A 151 -6.91 12.92 2.85
N ALA A 152 -7.69 12.32 1.95
CA ALA A 152 -8.53 11.17 2.30
C ALA A 152 -7.69 9.99 2.78
N LEU A 153 -6.64 9.64 2.04
CA LEU A 153 -5.78 8.51 2.41
C LEU A 153 -4.91 8.83 3.64
N SER A 154 -4.44 10.04 3.76
CA SER A 154 -3.66 10.48 4.92
C SER A 154 -4.48 10.38 6.21
N ALA A 155 -5.76 10.75 6.14
CA ALA A 155 -6.66 10.65 7.28
C ALA A 155 -6.90 9.20 7.74
N LEU A 156 -6.75 8.24 6.82
CA LEU A 156 -6.95 6.82 7.12
C LEU A 156 -5.64 6.11 7.49
N SER A 157 -4.52 6.80 7.45
CA SER A 157 -3.20 6.24 7.77
C SER A 157 -2.65 6.82 9.07
N ASP A 158 -1.70 6.12 9.65
CA ASP A 158 -1.07 6.53 10.91
C ASP A 158 0.20 7.33 10.68
N LEU A 159 0.89 7.06 9.58
CA LEU A 159 2.14 7.69 9.23
C LEU A 159 2.23 7.76 7.70
N SER A 160 2.78 8.85 7.20
CA SER A 160 3.01 9.00 5.75
C SER A 160 4.49 9.12 5.47
N VAL A 161 4.94 8.45 4.43
CA VAL A 161 6.31 8.54 3.93
C VAL A 161 6.29 9.12 2.52
N LEU A 162 7.00 10.22 2.35
CA LEU A 162 7.15 10.85 1.04
C LEU A 162 8.37 10.27 0.35
N VAL A 163 8.16 9.64 -0.80
CA VAL A 163 9.24 9.13 -1.63
C VAL A 163 9.65 10.22 -2.61
N VAL A 164 10.90 10.63 -2.52
CA VAL A 164 11.46 11.67 -3.36
C VAL A 164 12.62 11.11 -4.15
N ARG A 165 12.66 11.40 -5.43
CA ARG A 165 13.74 11.01 -6.31
C ARG A 165 14.89 12.01 -6.18
N GLN A 166 16.08 11.50 -5.87
CA GLN A 166 17.26 12.31 -5.69
C GLN A 166 18.07 12.41 -6.98
N ASP A 167 18.87 13.45 -7.13
CA ASP A 167 19.77 13.70 -8.27
C ASP A 167 19.07 13.70 -9.62
N TYR A 168 17.99 14.40 -9.65
CA TYR A 168 17.15 14.50 -10.81
C TYR A 168 17.56 15.72 -11.66
N THR A 169 18.37 15.46 -12.67
CA THR A 169 18.74 16.51 -13.61
C THR A 169 18.34 16.17 -15.02
#